data_bf89d72e5677a0f0b362b26b02419a69
#
_entry.id   bf89d72e5677a0f0b362b26b02419a69
#
_cell.length_a   1.000
_cell.length_b   1.000
_cell.length_c   1.000
_cell.angle_alpha   90.00
_cell.angle_beta   90.00
_cell.angle_gamma   90.00
#
_symmetry.space_group_name_H-M   'P 1'
#
loop_
_entity.id
_entity.type
_entity.pdbx_description
1 polymer ?
#
loop_
_entity_poly.entity_id
_entity_poly.type
_entity_poly.pdbx_seq_one_letter_code
_entity_poly.pdbx_strand_id
1 'polypeptide(L)'
;MIEKFNLGLLDLLSILLPGGFLIGLAWQSGWLEDWPMLSGIPEGWASGAVFAASAYVLGHFIHMIASYLDELVFEKIKEKKWPDQTLVKEVVQIKDSEIGEIDRKHFNAFKWSLAYLMQHQPMMYQAVEKHIAESKFFRSFLIVLLVASLWAFVQQSWLEGLLSLGFAFLSLVRYATQRQKSIESAYQYVIAAKGKGRQA
;
A
#
# COMPACT_ATOMS: atom_id res chain seq x y z
N MET A 1 -14.51 -11.34 15.10
CA MET A 1 -13.24 -10.97 15.79
C MET A 1 -12.00 -11.38 14.99
N ILE A 2 -11.96 -12.57 14.40
CA ILE A 2 -10.85 -13.10 13.59
C ILE A 2 -10.57 -12.26 12.33
N GLU A 3 -11.61 -11.77 11.65
CA GLU A 3 -11.45 -10.96 10.42
C GLU A 3 -10.78 -9.58 10.65
N LYS A 4 -11.09 -8.92 11.77
CA LYS A 4 -10.43 -7.65 12.14
C LYS A 4 -8.95 -7.83 12.45
N PHE A 5 -8.58 -8.97 13.01
CA PHE A 5 -7.18 -9.32 13.28
C PHE A 5 -6.39 -9.54 11.99
N ASN A 6 -6.99 -10.16 10.98
CA ASN A 6 -6.35 -10.39 9.69
C ASN A 6 -6.02 -9.10 8.92
N LEU A 7 -6.88 -8.07 8.98
CA LEU A 7 -6.61 -6.79 8.33
C LEU A 7 -5.47 -6.03 9.02
N GLY A 8 -5.48 -5.99 10.36
CA GLY A 8 -4.38 -5.40 11.13
C GLY A 8 -3.05 -6.10 10.87
N LEU A 9 -3.06 -7.43 10.68
CA LEU A 9 -1.87 -8.20 10.33
C LEU A 9 -1.36 -7.85 8.92
N LEU A 10 -2.23 -7.72 7.92
CA LEU A 10 -1.83 -7.33 6.57
C LEU A 10 -1.21 -5.91 6.53
N ASP A 11 -1.79 -4.97 7.26
CA ASP A 11 -1.24 -3.60 7.37
C ASP A 11 0.11 -3.61 8.08
N LEU A 12 0.26 -4.38 9.17
CA LEU A 12 1.53 -4.58 9.86
C LEU A 12 2.59 -5.19 8.94
N LEU A 13 2.26 -6.26 8.22
CA LEU A 13 3.17 -6.93 7.29
C LEU A 13 3.56 -6.01 6.11
N SER A 14 2.66 -5.13 5.68
CA SER A 14 2.94 -4.18 4.61
C SER A 14 4.04 -3.16 4.96
N ILE A 15 4.30 -2.98 6.25
CA ILE A 15 5.35 -2.11 6.78
C ILE A 15 6.58 -2.95 7.18
N LEU A 16 6.36 -4.02 7.94
CA LEU A 16 7.43 -4.82 8.52
C LEU A 16 8.28 -5.54 7.45
N LEU A 17 7.65 -6.12 6.43
CA LEU A 17 8.36 -6.88 5.40
C LEU A 17 9.31 -6.01 4.56
N PRO A 18 8.90 -4.84 4.01
CA PRO A 18 9.83 -3.97 3.31
C PRO A 18 11.00 -3.50 4.18
N GLY A 19 10.73 -3.14 5.44
CA GLY A 19 11.78 -2.74 6.38
C GLY A 19 12.74 -3.88 6.71
N GLY A 20 12.21 -5.07 6.99
CA GLY A 20 13.02 -6.25 7.27
C GLY A 20 13.87 -6.69 6.08
N PHE A 21 13.32 -6.61 4.86
CA PHE A 21 14.06 -6.91 3.64
C PHE A 21 15.24 -5.94 3.44
N LEU A 22 15.03 -4.64 3.68
CA LEU A 22 16.09 -3.64 3.56
C LEU A 22 17.19 -3.84 4.61
N ILE A 23 16.83 -4.18 5.86
CA ILE A 23 17.81 -4.55 6.90
C ILE A 23 18.59 -5.79 6.47
N GLY A 24 17.91 -6.82 5.94
CA GLY A 24 18.57 -8.03 5.44
C GLY A 24 19.59 -7.73 4.34
N LEU A 25 19.24 -6.85 3.40
CA LEU A 25 20.18 -6.38 2.36
C LEU A 25 21.37 -5.63 2.98
N ALA A 26 21.15 -4.74 3.92
CA ALA A 26 22.21 -4.00 4.60
C ALA A 26 23.13 -4.93 5.41
N TRP A 27 22.57 -5.99 6.00
CA TRP A 27 23.36 -7.04 6.68
C TRP A 27 24.21 -7.83 5.70
N GLN A 28 23.60 -8.32 4.62
CA GLN A 28 24.31 -9.12 3.60
C GLN A 28 25.42 -8.32 2.91
N SER A 29 25.27 -7.00 2.81
CA SER A 29 26.28 -6.11 2.21
C SER A 29 27.41 -5.73 3.17
N GLY A 30 27.43 -6.21 4.41
CA GLY A 30 28.43 -5.87 5.44
C GLY A 30 28.26 -4.48 6.07
N TRP A 31 27.28 -3.68 5.65
CA TRP A 31 27.12 -2.31 6.16
C TRP A 31 26.80 -2.24 7.65
N LEU A 32 26.22 -3.31 8.20
CA LEU A 32 25.83 -3.36 9.61
C LEU A 32 26.88 -4.02 10.51
N GLU A 33 27.92 -4.62 9.95
CA GLU A 33 28.97 -5.31 10.73
C GLU A 33 29.77 -4.35 11.61
N ASP A 34 30.04 -3.15 11.12
CA ASP A 34 30.81 -2.11 11.80
C ASP A 34 29.98 -1.20 12.71
N TRP A 35 28.68 -1.46 12.87
CA TRP A 35 27.81 -0.62 13.72
C TRP A 35 27.95 -0.97 15.20
N PRO A 36 28.56 -0.07 16.02
CA PRO A 36 28.81 -0.37 17.43
C PRO A 36 27.54 -0.67 18.26
N MET A 37 26.40 -0.12 17.82
CA MET A 37 25.11 -0.38 18.46
C MET A 37 24.61 -1.82 18.30
N LEU A 38 25.08 -2.54 17.28
CA LEU A 38 24.67 -3.93 17.03
C LEU A 38 25.57 -4.94 17.73
N SER A 39 26.83 -4.58 18.00
CA SER A 39 27.79 -5.46 18.71
C SER A 39 27.41 -5.74 20.16
N GLY A 40 26.54 -4.93 20.77
CA GLY A 40 26.07 -5.12 22.15
C GLY A 40 24.69 -5.79 22.27
N ILE A 41 24.09 -6.22 21.15
CA ILE A 41 22.76 -6.86 21.21
C ILE A 41 22.94 -8.30 21.70
N PRO A 42 22.25 -8.69 22.80
CA PRO A 42 22.30 -10.06 23.31
C PRO A 42 21.81 -11.05 22.26
N GLU A 43 22.42 -12.21 22.16
CA GLU A 43 21.95 -13.31 21.33
C GLU A 43 20.57 -13.82 21.79
N GLY A 44 19.78 -14.39 20.87
CA GLY A 44 18.51 -15.01 21.17
C GLY A 44 17.31 -14.11 20.86
N TRP A 45 16.25 -14.17 21.68
CA TRP A 45 14.98 -13.48 21.42
C TRP A 45 15.12 -11.96 21.39
N ALA A 46 16.09 -11.38 22.12
CA ALA A 46 16.33 -9.95 22.17
C ALA A 46 16.80 -9.41 20.80
N SER A 47 17.67 -10.13 20.09
CA SER A 47 18.09 -9.75 18.75
C SER A 47 16.92 -9.78 17.76
N GLY A 48 16.03 -10.77 17.87
CA GLY A 48 14.79 -10.83 17.09
C GLY A 48 13.85 -9.65 17.35
N ALA A 49 13.71 -9.24 18.61
CA ALA A 49 12.90 -8.09 18.98
C ALA A 49 13.49 -6.76 18.45
N VAL A 50 14.80 -6.57 18.55
CA VAL A 50 15.50 -5.39 17.99
C VAL A 50 15.35 -5.36 16.48
N PHE A 51 15.56 -6.51 15.80
CA PHE A 51 15.34 -6.62 14.36
C PHE A 51 13.91 -6.24 13.96
N ALA A 52 12.89 -6.78 14.64
CA ALA A 52 11.50 -6.49 14.34
C ALA A 52 11.15 -5.01 14.57
N ALA A 53 11.64 -4.42 15.67
CA ALA A 53 11.44 -3.00 15.94
C ALA A 53 12.11 -2.11 14.90
N SER A 54 13.36 -2.42 14.53
CA SER A 54 14.10 -1.69 13.50
C SER A 54 13.44 -1.83 12.12
N ALA A 55 12.99 -3.03 11.76
CA ALA A 55 12.26 -3.30 10.53
C ALA A 55 10.94 -2.52 10.47
N TYR A 56 10.24 -2.43 11.59
CA TYR A 56 9.01 -1.65 11.69
C TYR A 56 9.25 -0.16 11.49
N VAL A 57 10.22 0.43 12.19
CA VAL A 57 10.56 1.85 12.06
C VAL A 57 11.03 2.17 10.64
N LEU A 58 11.95 1.38 10.09
CA LEU A 58 12.45 1.57 8.73
C LEU A 58 11.35 1.40 7.69
N GLY A 59 10.46 0.43 7.89
CA GLY A 59 9.30 0.21 7.05
C GLY A 59 8.37 1.42 6.99
N HIS A 60 8.18 2.15 8.09
CA HIS A 60 7.44 3.41 8.11
C HIS A 60 8.11 4.49 7.26
N PHE A 61 9.43 4.63 7.31
CA PHE A 61 10.15 5.57 6.45
C PHE A 61 10.02 5.19 4.97
N ILE A 62 10.17 3.90 4.63
CA ILE A 62 9.96 3.40 3.28
C ILE A 62 8.53 3.71 2.82
N HIS A 63 7.54 3.45 3.68
CA HIS A 63 6.13 3.72 3.38
C HIS A 63 5.85 5.21 3.15
N MET A 64 6.47 6.08 3.93
CA MET A 64 6.39 7.54 3.75
C MET A 64 6.98 7.95 2.40
N ILE A 65 8.20 7.52 2.06
CA ILE A 65 8.82 7.80 0.75
C ILE A 65 7.96 7.24 -0.38
N ALA A 66 7.47 6.00 -0.25
CA ALA A 66 6.62 5.38 -1.23
C ALA A 66 5.29 6.13 -1.45
N SER A 67 4.80 6.87 -0.44
CA SER A 67 3.54 7.62 -0.59
C SER A 67 3.60 8.71 -1.66
N TYR A 68 4.77 9.27 -1.95
CA TYR A 68 4.95 10.22 -3.04
C TYR A 68 4.73 9.60 -4.42
N LEU A 69 4.84 8.26 -4.55
CA LEU A 69 4.52 7.56 -5.80
C LEU A 69 3.02 7.63 -6.16
N ASP A 70 2.13 7.81 -5.18
CA ASP A 70 0.69 7.96 -5.44
C ASP A 70 0.43 9.20 -6.31
N GLU A 71 1.14 10.30 -6.08
CA GLU A 71 0.99 11.53 -6.86
C GLU A 71 1.70 11.44 -8.22
N LEU A 72 2.94 10.92 -8.22
CA LEU A 72 3.78 10.92 -9.42
C LEU A 72 3.40 9.86 -10.45
N VAL A 73 3.05 8.66 -9.99
CA VAL A 73 2.87 7.51 -10.87
C VAL A 73 1.39 7.19 -11.06
N PHE A 74 0.65 7.06 -9.96
CA PHE A 74 -0.73 6.62 -10.02
C PHE A 74 -1.64 7.64 -10.71
N GLU A 75 -1.52 8.94 -10.42
CA GLU A 75 -2.35 9.96 -11.06
C GLU A 75 -2.11 10.01 -12.58
N LYS A 76 -0.85 9.89 -13.02
CA LYS A 76 -0.52 9.85 -14.46
C LYS A 76 -1.02 8.57 -15.16
N ILE A 77 -0.99 7.42 -14.45
CA ILE A 77 -1.52 6.16 -14.99
C ILE A 77 -3.06 6.22 -15.07
N LYS A 78 -3.70 6.79 -14.06
CA LYS A 78 -5.14 6.97 -13.98
C LYS A 78 -5.67 7.81 -15.14
N GLU A 79 -5.05 8.95 -15.45
CA GLU A 79 -5.45 9.81 -16.58
C GLU A 79 -5.44 9.07 -17.92
N LYS A 80 -4.51 8.13 -18.11
CA LYS A 80 -4.37 7.37 -19.37
C LYS A 80 -5.25 6.12 -19.48
N LYS A 81 -5.57 5.46 -18.36
CA LYS A 81 -6.18 4.12 -18.35
C LYS A 81 -7.59 4.06 -17.79
N TRP A 82 -8.11 5.14 -17.25
CA TRP A 82 -9.44 5.10 -16.63
C TRP A 82 -10.51 5.56 -17.61
N PRO A 83 -11.14 4.61 -18.35
CA PRO A 83 -12.15 4.97 -19.34
C PRO A 83 -13.53 5.20 -18.73
N ASP A 84 -13.83 4.66 -17.56
CA ASP A 84 -15.20 4.65 -17.07
C ASP A 84 -15.45 5.75 -16.02
N GLN A 85 -15.67 6.97 -16.54
CA GLN A 85 -16.12 8.09 -15.72
C GLN A 85 -17.57 7.92 -15.23
N THR A 86 -18.31 6.90 -15.70
CA THR A 86 -19.72 6.69 -15.33
C THR A 86 -19.84 6.29 -13.88
N LEU A 87 -19.02 5.36 -13.39
CA LEU A 87 -18.97 4.98 -11.96
C LEU A 87 -18.64 6.18 -11.06
N VAL A 88 -17.67 6.99 -11.46
CA VAL A 88 -17.29 8.17 -10.68
C VAL A 88 -18.43 9.20 -10.64
N LYS A 89 -19.08 9.45 -11.77
CA LYS A 89 -20.22 10.39 -11.84
C LYS A 89 -21.38 9.94 -10.98
N GLU A 90 -21.72 8.63 -11.05
CA GLU A 90 -22.82 8.06 -10.29
C GLU A 90 -22.56 8.16 -8.78
N VAL A 91 -21.36 7.81 -8.31
CA VAL A 91 -21.01 7.94 -6.89
C VAL A 91 -20.97 9.39 -6.44
N VAL A 92 -20.48 10.31 -7.28
CA VAL A 92 -20.52 11.75 -6.96
C VAL A 92 -21.96 12.23 -6.82
N GLN A 93 -22.87 11.85 -7.72
CA GLN A 93 -24.29 12.20 -7.62
C GLN A 93 -24.91 11.66 -6.32
N ILE A 94 -24.62 10.40 -5.96
CA ILE A 94 -25.12 9.82 -4.71
C ILE A 94 -24.55 10.59 -3.51
N LYS A 95 -23.25 10.89 -3.51
CA LYS A 95 -22.61 11.66 -2.45
C LYS A 95 -23.23 13.06 -2.31
N ASP A 96 -23.38 13.79 -3.41
CA ASP A 96 -23.89 15.16 -3.41
C ASP A 96 -25.38 15.20 -2.99
N SER A 97 -26.17 14.13 -3.27
CA SER A 97 -27.54 14.00 -2.79
C SER A 97 -27.63 13.74 -1.28
N GLU A 98 -26.60 13.15 -0.66
CA GLU A 98 -26.61 12.78 0.76
C GLU A 98 -26.07 13.88 1.68
N ILE A 99 -24.98 14.51 1.26
CA ILE A 99 -24.24 15.44 2.12
C ILE A 99 -24.16 16.88 1.56
N GLY A 100 -24.84 17.11 0.43
CA GLY A 100 -24.75 18.41 -0.29
C GLY A 100 -23.43 18.59 -1.02
N GLU A 101 -23.29 19.75 -1.67
CA GLU A 101 -22.11 20.10 -2.44
C GLU A 101 -20.97 20.59 -1.52
N ILE A 102 -20.19 19.62 -1.00
CA ILE A 102 -19.01 19.91 -0.17
C ILE A 102 -17.78 20.05 -1.09
N ASP A 103 -16.87 20.97 -0.73
CA ASP A 103 -15.61 21.20 -1.47
C ASP A 103 -14.87 19.90 -1.73
N ARG A 104 -14.75 19.55 -3.01
CA ARG A 104 -14.15 18.30 -3.52
C ARG A 104 -12.67 18.14 -3.16
N LYS A 105 -11.97 19.24 -2.85
CA LYS A 105 -10.56 19.19 -2.43
C LYS A 105 -10.37 18.46 -1.11
N HIS A 106 -11.31 18.60 -0.17
CA HIS A 106 -11.19 18.09 1.17
C HIS A 106 -11.87 16.73 1.36
N PHE A 107 -12.96 16.46 0.61
CA PHE A 107 -13.73 15.22 0.74
C PHE A 107 -14.10 14.62 -0.62
N ASN A 108 -13.17 13.88 -1.20
CA ASN A 108 -13.37 13.24 -2.50
C ASN A 108 -14.30 12.03 -2.42
N ALA A 109 -14.84 11.61 -3.57
CA ALA A 109 -15.79 10.51 -3.69
C ALA A 109 -15.25 9.20 -3.10
N PHE A 110 -13.96 8.91 -3.23
CA PHE A 110 -13.36 7.70 -2.70
C PHE A 110 -13.35 7.69 -1.16
N LYS A 111 -12.93 8.79 -0.52
CA LYS A 111 -12.94 8.90 0.94
C LYS A 111 -14.36 8.81 1.49
N TRP A 112 -15.32 9.45 0.82
CA TRP A 112 -16.73 9.34 1.19
C TRP A 112 -17.24 7.91 1.05
N SER A 113 -16.93 7.22 -0.05
CA SER A 113 -17.32 5.82 -0.26
C SER A 113 -16.78 4.90 0.84
N LEU A 114 -15.52 5.09 1.24
CA LEU A 114 -14.93 4.31 2.34
C LEU A 114 -15.66 4.58 3.68
N ALA A 115 -15.93 5.85 4.00
CA ALA A 115 -16.64 6.21 5.22
C ALA A 115 -18.06 5.63 5.23
N TYR A 116 -18.78 5.72 4.11
CA TYR A 116 -20.09 5.13 3.94
C TYR A 116 -20.08 3.61 4.13
N LEU A 117 -19.16 2.90 3.46
CA LEU A 117 -19.05 1.44 3.57
C LEU A 117 -18.65 1.01 4.98
N MET A 118 -17.74 1.73 5.64
CA MET A 118 -17.34 1.45 7.01
C MET A 118 -18.51 1.52 7.98
N GLN A 119 -19.39 2.48 7.78
CA GLN A 119 -20.55 2.70 8.64
C GLN A 119 -21.72 1.74 8.35
N HIS A 120 -22.01 1.47 7.08
CA HIS A 120 -23.23 0.77 6.68
C HIS A 120 -23.01 -0.64 6.15
N GLN A 121 -21.80 -0.96 5.64
CA GLN A 121 -21.48 -2.23 4.98
C GLN A 121 -20.08 -2.72 5.35
N PRO A 122 -19.82 -3.11 6.63
CA PRO A 122 -18.48 -3.43 7.11
C PRO A 122 -17.76 -4.55 6.34
N MET A 123 -18.52 -5.56 5.85
CA MET A 123 -17.91 -6.65 5.06
C MET A 123 -17.41 -6.17 3.69
N MET A 124 -18.16 -5.28 3.03
CA MET A 124 -17.72 -4.68 1.76
C MET A 124 -16.54 -3.74 1.98
N TYR A 125 -16.53 -2.99 3.09
CA TYR A 125 -15.39 -2.18 3.49
C TYR A 125 -14.12 -3.01 3.64
N GLN A 126 -14.19 -4.16 4.32
CA GLN A 126 -13.04 -5.06 4.50
C GLN A 126 -12.47 -5.58 3.18
N ALA A 127 -13.35 -5.90 2.22
CA ALA A 127 -12.90 -6.32 0.89
C ALA A 127 -12.11 -5.20 0.16
N VAL A 128 -12.56 -3.94 0.28
CA VAL A 128 -11.84 -2.79 -0.26
C VAL A 128 -10.53 -2.54 0.49
N GLU A 129 -10.55 -2.62 1.82
CA GLU A 129 -9.39 -2.40 2.68
C GLU A 129 -8.27 -3.39 2.40
N LYS A 130 -8.60 -4.65 2.07
CA LYS A 130 -7.63 -5.65 1.59
C LYS A 130 -6.87 -5.15 0.36
N HIS A 131 -7.57 -4.62 -0.65
CA HIS A 131 -6.93 -4.09 -1.85
C HIS A 131 -6.06 -2.86 -1.54
N ILE A 132 -6.49 -2.01 -0.60
CA ILE A 132 -5.70 -0.87 -0.12
C ILE A 132 -4.41 -1.35 0.56
N ALA A 133 -4.49 -2.34 1.46
CA ALA A 133 -3.32 -2.90 2.15
C ALA A 133 -2.33 -3.55 1.17
N GLU A 134 -2.82 -4.36 0.21
CA GLU A 134 -2.00 -4.94 -0.84
C GLU A 134 -1.32 -3.85 -1.70
N SER A 135 -2.03 -2.79 -2.05
CA SER A 135 -1.47 -1.66 -2.80
C SER A 135 -0.34 -0.97 -2.03
N LYS A 136 -0.54 -0.69 -0.73
CA LYS A 136 0.48 -0.12 0.16
C LYS A 136 1.74 -1.00 0.24
N PHE A 137 1.55 -2.32 0.37
CA PHE A 137 2.64 -3.30 0.40
C PHE A 137 3.49 -3.24 -0.87
N PHE A 138 2.88 -3.41 -2.04
CA PHE A 138 3.62 -3.42 -3.31
C PHE A 138 4.28 -2.08 -3.63
N ARG A 139 3.68 -0.97 -3.23
CA ARG A 139 4.27 0.37 -3.36
C ARG A 139 5.54 0.51 -2.52
N SER A 140 5.52 0.08 -1.26
CA SER A 140 6.68 0.10 -0.37
C SER A 140 7.75 -0.88 -0.84
N PHE A 141 7.34 -2.06 -1.27
CA PHE A 141 8.25 -3.10 -1.77
C PHE A 141 8.96 -2.69 -3.07
N LEU A 142 8.29 -1.92 -3.94
CA LEU A 142 8.89 -1.32 -5.13
C LEU A 142 10.13 -0.48 -4.77
N ILE A 143 10.05 0.38 -3.74
CA ILE A 143 11.18 1.21 -3.31
C ILE A 143 12.34 0.34 -2.87
N VAL A 144 12.09 -0.69 -2.07
CA VAL A 144 13.13 -1.61 -1.58
C VAL A 144 13.81 -2.35 -2.73
N LEU A 145 13.03 -2.81 -3.71
CA LEU A 145 13.58 -3.50 -4.88
C LEU A 145 14.40 -2.57 -5.79
N LEU A 146 14.02 -1.30 -5.91
CA LEU A 146 14.83 -0.31 -6.62
C LEU A 146 16.16 -0.05 -5.89
N VAL A 147 16.15 0.06 -4.56
CA VAL A 147 17.37 0.19 -3.75
C VAL A 147 18.25 -1.06 -3.92
N ALA A 148 17.66 -2.27 -3.85
CA ALA A 148 18.37 -3.52 -4.06
C ALA A 148 19.00 -3.61 -5.45
N SER A 149 18.27 -3.20 -6.48
CA SER A 149 18.77 -3.17 -7.86
C SER A 149 19.95 -2.22 -8.01
N LEU A 150 19.84 -0.99 -7.50
CA LEU A 150 20.93 -0.01 -7.53
C LEU A 150 22.15 -0.53 -6.79
N TRP A 151 21.96 -1.13 -5.61
CA TRP A 151 23.03 -1.73 -4.83
C TRP A 151 23.74 -2.85 -5.59
N ALA A 152 23.00 -3.77 -6.18
CA ALA A 152 23.55 -4.88 -6.96
C ALA A 152 24.38 -4.37 -8.16
N PHE A 153 23.93 -3.32 -8.84
CA PHE A 153 24.71 -2.71 -9.92
C PHE A 153 26.01 -2.07 -9.43
N VAL A 154 25.99 -1.39 -8.28
CA VAL A 154 27.21 -0.85 -7.65
C VAL A 154 28.20 -1.95 -7.32
N GLN A 155 27.72 -3.11 -6.86
CA GLN A 155 28.55 -4.30 -6.58
C GLN A 155 28.93 -5.10 -7.84
N GLN A 156 28.61 -4.59 -9.03
CA GLN A 156 28.85 -5.25 -10.32
C GLN A 156 28.12 -6.60 -10.49
N SER A 157 27.12 -6.89 -9.66
CA SER A 157 26.24 -8.08 -9.73
C SER A 157 25.09 -7.83 -10.71
N TRP A 158 25.40 -7.75 -12.01
CA TRP A 158 24.43 -7.37 -13.06
C TRP A 158 23.18 -8.23 -13.09
N LEU A 159 23.31 -9.55 -12.91
CA LEU A 159 22.16 -10.46 -12.92
C LEU A 159 21.19 -10.16 -11.77
N GLU A 160 21.70 -9.97 -10.56
CA GLU A 160 20.88 -9.64 -9.39
C GLU A 160 20.22 -8.28 -9.53
N GLY A 161 20.95 -7.30 -10.09
CA GLY A 161 20.42 -5.98 -10.39
C GLY A 161 19.27 -6.02 -11.37
N LEU A 162 19.40 -6.77 -12.46
CA LEU A 162 18.35 -6.94 -13.46
C LEU A 162 17.14 -7.71 -12.93
N LEU A 163 17.36 -8.76 -12.14
CA LEU A 163 16.27 -9.51 -11.49
C LEU A 163 15.49 -8.62 -10.52
N SER A 164 16.19 -7.86 -9.67
CA SER A 164 15.56 -6.94 -8.73
C SER A 164 14.77 -5.84 -9.47
N LEU A 165 15.28 -5.33 -10.58
CA LEU A 165 14.58 -4.37 -11.43
C LEU A 165 13.32 -4.98 -12.06
N GLY A 166 13.39 -6.23 -12.51
CA GLY A 166 12.23 -6.98 -13.02
C GLY A 166 11.14 -7.14 -11.95
N PHE A 167 11.51 -7.52 -10.73
CA PHE A 167 10.56 -7.60 -9.62
C PHE A 167 10.02 -6.23 -9.21
N ALA A 168 10.82 -5.17 -9.28
CA ALA A 168 10.36 -3.79 -9.06
C ALA A 168 9.28 -3.41 -10.09
N PHE A 169 9.48 -3.74 -11.37
CA PHE A 169 8.46 -3.52 -12.39
C PHE A 169 7.17 -4.30 -12.12
N LEU A 170 7.26 -5.58 -11.73
CA LEU A 170 6.09 -6.37 -11.37
C LEU A 170 5.36 -5.79 -10.13
N SER A 171 6.11 -5.30 -9.15
CA SER A 171 5.56 -4.62 -7.97
C SER A 171 4.83 -3.34 -8.36
N LEU A 172 5.36 -2.55 -9.30
CA LEU A 172 4.69 -1.36 -9.83
C LEU A 172 3.36 -1.69 -10.50
N VAL A 173 3.35 -2.72 -11.36
CA VAL A 173 2.12 -3.18 -12.03
C VAL A 173 1.08 -3.66 -11.02
N ARG A 174 1.54 -4.44 -10.02
CA ARG A 174 0.64 -4.96 -8.97
C ARG A 174 0.09 -3.83 -8.10
N TYR A 175 0.93 -2.88 -7.70
CA TYR A 175 0.52 -1.68 -6.99
C TYR A 175 -0.59 -0.92 -7.73
N ALA A 176 -0.36 -0.58 -9.00
CA ALA A 176 -1.32 0.14 -9.82
C ALA A 176 -2.65 -0.63 -9.96
N THR A 177 -2.59 -1.95 -10.19
CA THR A 177 -3.76 -2.81 -10.32
C THR A 177 -4.56 -2.89 -9.02
N GLN A 178 -3.91 -3.05 -7.87
CA GLN A 178 -4.61 -3.12 -6.58
C GLN A 178 -5.20 -1.77 -6.17
N ARG A 179 -4.49 -0.68 -6.47
CA ARG A 179 -5.00 0.67 -6.24
C ARG A 179 -6.25 0.95 -7.05
N GLN A 180 -6.25 0.57 -8.32
CA GLN A 180 -7.42 0.68 -9.20
C GLN A 180 -8.59 -0.15 -8.65
N LYS A 181 -8.36 -1.44 -8.34
CA LYS A 181 -9.40 -2.31 -7.78
C LYS A 181 -10.00 -1.77 -6.50
N SER A 182 -9.19 -1.16 -5.61
CA SER A 182 -9.71 -0.59 -4.37
C SER A 182 -10.72 0.52 -4.62
N ILE A 183 -10.48 1.37 -5.61
CA ILE A 183 -11.38 2.49 -5.94
C ILE A 183 -12.63 1.98 -6.66
N GLU A 184 -12.47 1.11 -7.66
CA GLU A 184 -13.59 0.53 -8.40
C GLU A 184 -14.52 -0.26 -7.49
N SER A 185 -13.97 -1.12 -6.62
CA SER A 185 -14.78 -1.89 -5.67
C SER A 185 -15.50 -1.00 -4.67
N ALA A 186 -14.85 0.07 -4.16
CA ALA A 186 -15.51 1.01 -3.27
C ALA A 186 -16.73 1.66 -3.94
N TYR A 187 -16.59 2.08 -5.19
CA TYR A 187 -17.69 2.71 -5.93
C TYR A 187 -18.81 1.72 -6.26
N GLN A 188 -18.47 0.54 -6.77
CA GLN A 188 -19.44 -0.51 -7.08
C GLN A 188 -20.25 -0.93 -5.85
N TYR A 189 -19.59 -1.08 -4.70
CA TYR A 189 -20.26 -1.47 -3.47
C TYR A 189 -21.20 -0.39 -2.94
N VAL A 190 -20.84 0.89 -3.05
CA VAL A 190 -21.75 1.99 -2.67
C VAL A 190 -22.97 2.01 -3.59
N ILE A 191 -22.79 1.91 -4.91
CA ILE A 191 -23.89 1.87 -5.88
C ILE A 191 -24.81 0.68 -5.60
N ALA A 192 -24.24 -0.51 -5.39
CA ALA A 192 -25.00 -1.71 -5.07
C ALA A 192 -25.79 -1.60 -3.75
N ALA A 193 -25.18 -0.98 -2.73
CA ALA A 193 -25.85 -0.76 -1.44
C ALA A 193 -27.02 0.21 -1.55
N LYS A 194 -26.88 1.27 -2.35
CA LYS A 194 -27.94 2.28 -2.58
C LYS A 194 -29.00 1.84 -3.58
N GLY A 195 -28.60 1.05 -4.61
CA GLY A 195 -29.55 0.48 -5.57
C GLY A 195 -30.58 -0.46 -4.95
N LYS A 196 -30.20 -1.23 -3.93
CA LYS A 196 -31.12 -2.05 -3.16
C LYS A 196 -32.13 -1.23 -2.35
N GLY A 197 -31.78 -0.03 -1.89
CA GLY A 197 -32.69 0.84 -1.15
C GLY A 197 -33.71 1.59 -2.02
N ARG A 198 -33.56 1.58 -3.36
CA ARG A 198 -34.55 2.19 -4.28
C ARG A 198 -35.63 1.22 -4.74
N GLN A 199 -35.51 -0.07 -4.42
CA GLN A 199 -36.45 -1.13 -4.81
C GLN A 199 -37.33 -1.58 -3.64
N ALA A 200 -37.14 -1.04 -2.46
CA ALA A 200 -37.96 -1.29 -1.25
C ALA A 200 -38.79 -0.04 -0.90
#